data_589dc006ebea00cd91ce8bc413b72c40
#
_entry.id   589dc006ebea00cd91ce8bc413b72c40
#
_cell.length_a   1.000
_cell.length_b   1.000
_cell.length_c   1.000
_cell.angle_alpha   90.00
_cell.angle_beta   90.00
_cell.angle_gamma   90.00
#
_symmetry.space_group_name_H-M   'P 1'
#
loop_
_entity.id
_entity.type
_entity.pdbx_description
1 polymer ?
#
loop_
_entity_poly.entity_id
_entity_poly.type
_entity_poly.pdbx_seq_one_letter_code
_entity_poly.pdbx_strand_id
1 'polypeptide(L)'
;MTDMSYPGWADGYIPTKLCFAAAPNESAQVWHERLVDQYGQCPPEEAEALICLGGDGFMLETLHTTLGRTLPVYGINCGTVGFLMNPAVPDDLPARLAAAQVAILHPLRMKATTMDGQCVHALALNDVFLFRQTRQAAKIRIGVDGRVRLPELICDGVLISTPAGSTAYNLSAHGPIVPLSANLLPLTPISAFRPRRWRGALLPSTARVRFDILETDKRPVAAVADFTEVRDVISVEISEARELHTTVLFDPGQSLSERIIAEQFTA
;
A
#
# COMPACT_ATOMS: atom_id res chain seq x y z
N MET A 1 -13.48 4.32 -19.89
CA MET A 1 -13.22 3.54 -18.67
C MET A 1 -14.50 3.59 -17.88
N THR A 2 -15.17 2.48 -17.72
CA THR A 2 -16.46 2.39 -17.04
C THR A 2 -16.27 2.71 -15.56
N ASP A 3 -16.92 3.80 -15.16
CA ASP A 3 -17.16 4.17 -13.77
C ASP A 3 -17.98 3.04 -13.14
N MET A 4 -17.33 2.08 -12.49
CA MET A 4 -18.03 0.98 -11.86
C MET A 4 -18.34 1.37 -10.42
N SER A 5 -19.63 1.51 -10.11
CA SER A 5 -20.15 1.44 -8.75
C SER A 5 -19.62 0.15 -8.08
N TYR A 6 -19.50 0.15 -6.76
CA TYR A 6 -19.06 -1.04 -6.04
C TYR A 6 -19.94 -2.24 -6.44
N PRO A 7 -19.36 -3.34 -6.96
CA PRO A 7 -20.15 -4.46 -7.50
C PRO A 7 -21.04 -5.16 -6.47
N GLY A 8 -20.82 -4.89 -5.18
CA GLY A 8 -21.64 -5.39 -4.07
C GLY A 8 -22.93 -4.58 -3.84
N TRP A 9 -23.07 -3.42 -4.48
CA TRP A 9 -24.27 -2.57 -4.35
C TRP A 9 -24.98 -2.47 -5.68
N ALA A 10 -26.32 -2.65 -5.67
CA ALA A 10 -27.15 -2.39 -6.83
C ALA A 10 -27.14 -0.89 -7.14
N ASP A 11 -27.39 -0.52 -8.41
CA ASP A 11 -27.50 0.88 -8.82
C ASP A 11 -28.52 1.62 -7.94
N GLY A 12 -28.07 2.72 -7.34
CA GLY A 12 -28.89 3.54 -6.44
C GLY A 12 -29.01 2.96 -5.01
N TYR A 13 -28.29 1.89 -4.67
CA TYR A 13 -28.27 1.39 -3.30
C TYR A 13 -27.52 2.36 -2.37
N ILE A 14 -28.12 2.65 -1.23
CA ILE A 14 -27.55 3.51 -0.20
C ILE A 14 -27.23 2.63 1.02
N PRO A 15 -25.92 2.45 1.39
CA PRO A 15 -25.57 1.65 2.55
C PRO A 15 -26.05 2.32 3.83
N THR A 16 -26.62 1.52 4.73
CA THR A 16 -27.17 1.98 6.02
C THR A 16 -26.44 1.42 7.23
N LYS A 17 -25.76 0.26 7.07
CA LYS A 17 -24.99 -0.38 8.12
C LYS A 17 -23.52 0.04 8.02
N LEU A 18 -23.13 1.04 8.80
CA LEU A 18 -21.80 1.61 8.78
C LEU A 18 -21.00 1.21 10.02
N CYS A 19 -19.75 0.82 9.81
CA CYS A 19 -18.78 0.64 10.89
C CYS A 19 -17.79 1.80 10.85
N PHE A 20 -17.57 2.47 11.96
CA PHE A 20 -16.62 3.57 12.07
C PHE A 20 -15.38 3.13 12.84
N ALA A 21 -14.21 3.44 12.29
CA ALA A 21 -12.92 3.28 12.96
C ALA A 21 -12.19 4.64 12.94
N ALA A 22 -11.65 5.05 14.08
CA ALA A 22 -11.00 6.35 14.23
C ALA A 22 -9.58 6.23 14.77
N ALA A 23 -8.66 7.00 14.19
CA ALA A 23 -7.31 7.15 14.70
C ALA A 23 -7.33 7.72 16.15
N PRO A 24 -6.29 7.42 16.97
CA PRO A 24 -6.24 7.87 18.37
C PRO A 24 -5.83 9.33 18.51
N ASN A 25 -6.38 10.24 17.69
CA ASN A 25 -6.16 11.66 17.77
C ASN A 25 -7.49 12.41 17.96
N GLU A 26 -7.44 13.58 18.57
CA GLU A 26 -8.62 14.35 18.96
C GLU A 26 -9.56 14.64 17.77
N SER A 27 -9.02 15.06 16.64
CA SER A 27 -9.82 15.39 15.45
C SER A 27 -10.60 14.18 14.94
N ALA A 28 -9.98 13.00 14.85
CA ALA A 28 -10.64 11.79 14.41
C ALA A 28 -11.71 11.31 15.40
N GLN A 29 -11.47 11.47 16.71
CA GLN A 29 -12.42 11.08 17.76
C GLN A 29 -13.66 11.99 17.75
N VAL A 30 -13.51 13.31 17.57
CA VAL A 30 -14.65 14.24 17.44
C VAL A 30 -15.51 13.87 16.22
N TRP A 31 -14.89 13.54 15.08
CA TRP A 31 -15.62 13.07 13.90
C TRP A 31 -16.32 11.73 14.16
N HIS A 32 -15.67 10.82 14.87
CA HIS A 32 -16.23 9.52 15.22
C HIS A 32 -17.51 9.65 16.06
N GLU A 33 -17.45 10.40 17.17
CA GLU A 33 -18.61 10.63 18.03
C GLU A 33 -19.79 11.21 17.23
N ARG A 34 -19.53 12.26 16.44
CA ARG A 34 -20.55 12.91 15.61
C ARG A 34 -21.21 11.95 14.62
N LEU A 35 -20.40 11.14 13.89
CA LEU A 35 -20.93 10.26 12.86
C LEU A 35 -21.64 9.04 13.46
N VAL A 36 -21.17 8.53 14.58
CA VAL A 36 -21.85 7.46 15.31
C VAL A 36 -23.19 7.92 15.87
N ASP A 37 -23.26 9.14 16.41
CA ASP A 37 -24.53 9.73 16.87
C ASP A 37 -25.54 9.91 15.71
N GLN A 38 -25.04 10.24 14.54
CA GLN A 38 -25.89 10.52 13.37
C GLN A 38 -26.34 9.24 12.63
N TYR A 39 -25.46 8.24 12.48
CA TYR A 39 -25.68 7.08 11.62
C TYR A 39 -25.72 5.74 12.36
N GLY A 40 -25.39 5.74 13.65
CA GLY A 40 -25.22 4.52 14.43
C GLY A 40 -23.86 3.86 14.19
N GLN A 41 -23.59 2.78 14.93
CA GLN A 41 -22.38 1.97 14.82
C GLN A 41 -22.80 0.51 14.71
N CYS A 42 -22.26 -0.23 13.74
CA CYS A 42 -22.42 -1.68 13.69
C CYS A 42 -21.03 -2.38 13.72
N PRO A 43 -20.98 -3.65 14.11
CA PRO A 43 -19.74 -4.41 14.08
C PRO A 43 -19.28 -4.65 12.62
N PRO A 44 -17.97 -4.81 12.38
CA PRO A 44 -17.43 -4.96 11.02
C PRO A 44 -17.99 -6.14 10.23
N GLU A 45 -18.47 -7.18 10.94
CA GLU A 45 -19.06 -8.39 10.34
C GLU A 45 -20.44 -8.14 9.75
N GLU A 46 -21.15 -7.12 10.20
CA GLU A 46 -22.48 -6.74 9.75
C GLU A 46 -22.47 -5.50 8.86
N ALA A 47 -21.31 -4.83 8.77
CA ALA A 47 -21.18 -3.56 8.06
C ALA A 47 -21.19 -3.75 6.54
N GLU A 48 -21.79 -2.79 5.86
CA GLU A 48 -21.81 -2.66 4.41
C GLU A 48 -20.64 -1.78 3.92
N ALA A 49 -20.15 -0.90 4.79
CA ALA A 49 -18.93 -0.12 4.59
C ALA A 49 -18.21 0.17 5.90
N LEU A 50 -16.87 0.20 5.86
CA LEU A 50 -16.04 0.65 6.95
C LEU A 50 -15.57 2.09 6.68
N ILE A 51 -15.89 3.00 7.58
CA ILE A 51 -15.53 4.40 7.52
C ILE A 51 -14.29 4.61 8.39
N CYS A 52 -13.17 4.91 7.74
CA CYS A 52 -11.89 5.14 8.40
C CYS A 52 -11.66 6.64 8.60
N LEU A 53 -11.59 7.08 9.86
CA LEU A 53 -11.42 8.47 10.27
C LEU A 53 -9.98 8.70 10.71
N GLY A 54 -9.18 9.44 9.93
CA GLY A 54 -7.76 9.63 10.27
C GLY A 54 -6.95 10.22 9.13
N GLY A 55 -5.75 9.70 8.95
CA GLY A 55 -4.85 9.99 7.83
C GLY A 55 -4.40 8.70 7.14
N ASP A 56 -3.52 8.82 6.14
CA ASP A 56 -3.09 7.68 5.30
C ASP A 56 -2.49 6.51 6.11
N GLY A 57 -1.75 6.80 7.18
CA GLY A 57 -1.16 5.74 8.03
C GLY A 57 -2.24 4.86 8.67
N PHE A 58 -3.25 5.48 9.30
CA PHE A 58 -4.37 4.75 9.90
C PHE A 58 -5.26 4.09 8.85
N MET A 59 -5.39 4.71 7.67
CA MET A 59 -6.07 4.11 6.53
C MET A 59 -5.35 2.82 6.09
N LEU A 60 -4.03 2.84 5.96
CA LEU A 60 -3.23 1.68 5.59
C LEU A 60 -3.40 0.53 6.59
N GLU A 61 -3.34 0.81 7.91
CA GLU A 61 -3.62 -0.17 8.97
C GLU A 61 -5.02 -0.76 8.83
N THR A 62 -6.03 0.09 8.62
CA THR A 62 -7.43 -0.31 8.42
C THR A 62 -7.58 -1.22 7.19
N LEU A 63 -6.94 -0.88 6.06
CA LEU A 63 -6.98 -1.68 4.85
C LEU A 63 -6.36 -3.06 5.04
N HIS A 64 -5.32 -3.20 5.86
CA HIS A 64 -4.76 -4.51 6.23
C HIS A 64 -5.77 -5.39 6.96
N THR A 65 -6.64 -4.82 7.80
CA THR A 65 -7.69 -5.60 8.49
C THR A 65 -8.80 -6.09 7.58
N THR A 66 -8.98 -5.44 6.41
CA THR A 66 -10.02 -5.77 5.42
C THR A 66 -9.49 -6.59 4.24
N LEU A 67 -8.19 -6.91 4.20
CA LEU A 67 -7.60 -7.74 3.14
C LEU A 67 -8.32 -9.10 3.02
N GLY A 68 -8.76 -9.40 1.80
CA GLY A 68 -9.51 -10.63 1.50
C GLY A 68 -10.97 -10.63 1.99
N ARG A 69 -11.47 -9.51 2.51
CA ARG A 69 -12.89 -9.31 2.85
C ARG A 69 -13.60 -8.52 1.75
N THR A 70 -14.91 -8.71 1.65
CA THR A 70 -15.78 -7.94 0.72
C THR A 70 -16.18 -6.57 1.28
N LEU A 71 -15.71 -6.19 2.46
CA LEU A 71 -16.05 -4.93 3.13
C LEU A 71 -15.25 -3.76 2.52
N PRO A 72 -15.89 -2.83 1.81
CA PRO A 72 -15.22 -1.66 1.26
C PRO A 72 -14.88 -0.65 2.35
N VAL A 73 -13.78 0.07 2.18
CA VAL A 73 -13.29 1.09 3.11
C VAL A 73 -13.40 2.47 2.48
N TYR A 74 -14.00 3.41 3.21
CA TYR A 74 -14.10 4.81 2.85
C TYR A 74 -13.34 5.66 3.87
N GLY A 75 -12.24 6.27 3.46
CA GLY A 75 -11.42 7.10 4.33
C GLY A 75 -11.92 8.56 4.36
N ILE A 76 -12.02 9.15 5.56
CA ILE A 76 -12.27 10.58 5.79
C ILE A 76 -11.04 11.20 6.42
N ASN A 77 -10.48 12.22 5.77
CA ASN A 77 -9.27 12.89 6.23
C ASN A 77 -9.55 13.79 7.43
N CYS A 78 -9.06 13.41 8.60
CA CYS A 78 -9.12 14.21 9.83
C CYS A 78 -7.81 14.96 10.11
N GLY A 79 -6.89 15.00 9.15
CA GLY A 79 -5.59 15.66 9.22
C GLY A 79 -5.35 16.68 8.12
N THR A 80 -4.07 16.87 7.73
CA THR A 80 -3.68 17.89 6.74
C THR A 80 -3.94 17.46 5.30
N VAL A 81 -3.29 16.39 4.82
CA VAL A 81 -3.43 15.87 3.46
C VAL A 81 -3.40 14.35 3.54
N GLY A 82 -4.23 13.67 2.75
CA GLY A 82 -4.24 12.23 2.64
C GLY A 82 -4.39 11.79 1.18
N PHE A 83 -3.54 10.88 0.74
CA PHE A 83 -3.58 10.33 -0.62
C PHE A 83 -4.68 9.27 -0.77
N LEU A 84 -4.96 8.53 0.30
CA LEU A 84 -5.99 7.48 0.35
C LEU A 84 -7.31 7.97 0.97
N MET A 85 -7.41 9.24 1.35
CA MET A 85 -8.52 9.78 2.14
C MET A 85 -9.39 10.73 1.31
N ASN A 86 -10.71 10.73 1.58
CA ASN A 86 -11.62 11.72 1.05
C ASN A 86 -11.66 12.97 1.94
N PRO A 87 -12.07 14.14 1.42
CA PRO A 87 -12.22 15.34 2.24
C PRO A 87 -13.22 15.15 3.40
N ALA A 88 -12.94 15.73 4.56
CA ALA A 88 -13.87 15.79 5.68
C ALA A 88 -14.96 16.82 5.39
N VAL A 89 -16.05 16.37 4.78
CA VAL A 89 -17.24 17.18 4.50
C VAL A 89 -18.38 16.66 5.37
N PRO A 90 -19.12 17.52 6.09
CA PRO A 90 -20.13 17.10 7.04
C PRO A 90 -21.42 16.54 6.42
N ASP A 91 -21.55 16.60 5.09
CA ASP A 91 -22.83 16.37 4.41
C ASP A 91 -22.97 14.93 3.90
N ASP A 92 -24.17 14.38 4.07
CA ASP A 92 -24.76 13.17 3.48
C ASP A 92 -23.78 12.03 3.13
N LEU A 93 -23.17 11.45 4.15
CA LEU A 93 -22.25 10.32 3.99
C LEU A 93 -22.85 9.14 3.21
N PRO A 94 -24.13 8.72 3.43
CA PRO A 94 -24.73 7.65 2.66
C PRO A 94 -24.83 7.94 1.16
N ALA A 95 -25.19 9.15 0.77
CA ALA A 95 -25.24 9.53 -0.65
C ALA A 95 -23.83 9.58 -1.28
N ARG A 96 -22.82 10.05 -0.53
CA ARG A 96 -21.42 10.01 -0.98
C ARG A 96 -20.94 8.57 -1.21
N LEU A 97 -21.28 7.66 -0.30
CA LEU A 97 -20.94 6.24 -0.45
C LEU A 97 -21.61 5.62 -1.68
N ALA A 98 -22.90 5.92 -1.90
CA ALA A 98 -23.65 5.43 -3.05
C ALA A 98 -23.08 5.93 -4.39
N ALA A 99 -22.49 7.13 -4.41
CA ALA A 99 -21.85 7.73 -5.60
C ALA A 99 -20.36 7.43 -5.71
N ALA A 100 -19.77 6.69 -4.75
CA ALA A 100 -18.35 6.53 -4.67
C ALA A 100 -17.75 5.71 -5.83
N GLN A 101 -16.57 6.13 -6.26
CA GLN A 101 -15.73 5.42 -7.22
C GLN A 101 -14.87 4.37 -6.53
N VAL A 102 -14.72 3.21 -7.15
CA VAL A 102 -14.06 2.04 -6.57
C VAL A 102 -12.62 1.94 -7.04
N ALA A 103 -11.70 1.73 -6.09
CA ALA A 103 -10.34 1.28 -6.36
C ALA A 103 -10.11 -0.08 -5.70
N ILE A 104 -9.65 -1.05 -6.48
CA ILE A 104 -9.26 -2.38 -5.98
C ILE A 104 -7.75 -2.40 -5.87
N LEU A 105 -7.24 -2.71 -4.66
CA LEU A 105 -5.81 -2.76 -4.37
C LEU A 105 -5.40 -4.20 -4.06
N HIS A 106 -4.39 -4.70 -4.78
CA HIS A 106 -3.77 -5.99 -4.54
C HIS A 106 -2.47 -5.80 -3.78
N PRO A 107 -2.23 -6.51 -2.66
CA PRO A 107 -1.00 -6.39 -1.90
C PRO A 107 0.16 -7.14 -2.57
N LEU A 108 1.38 -6.74 -2.23
CA LEU A 108 2.56 -7.58 -2.39
C LEU A 108 2.60 -8.60 -1.24
N ARG A 109 3.03 -9.82 -1.56
CA ARG A 109 3.40 -10.85 -0.59
C ARG A 109 4.91 -10.85 -0.43
N MET A 110 5.38 -10.68 0.78
CA MET A 110 6.77 -10.86 1.18
C MET A 110 6.93 -12.21 1.88
N LYS A 111 7.99 -12.94 1.52
CA LYS A 111 8.52 -14.10 2.26
C LYS A 111 9.99 -13.80 2.57
N ALA A 112 10.28 -13.47 3.81
CA ALA A 112 11.62 -13.18 4.28
C ALA A 112 12.21 -14.38 5.02
N THR A 113 13.45 -14.77 4.70
CA THR A 113 14.22 -15.78 5.44
C THR A 113 15.35 -15.09 6.19
N THR A 114 15.45 -15.33 7.49
CA THR A 114 16.45 -14.74 8.39
C THR A 114 17.69 -15.62 8.53
N MET A 115 18.76 -15.09 9.10
CA MET A 115 20.02 -15.83 9.32
C MET A 115 19.87 -17.05 10.24
N ASP A 116 18.93 -17.01 11.19
CA ASP A 116 18.60 -18.13 12.07
C ASP A 116 17.65 -19.17 11.44
N GLY A 117 17.29 -18.96 10.16
CA GLY A 117 16.47 -19.88 9.39
C GLY A 117 14.97 -19.70 9.57
N GLN A 118 14.52 -18.68 10.29
CA GLN A 118 13.08 -18.37 10.38
C GLN A 118 12.55 -17.90 9.03
N CYS A 119 11.28 -18.21 8.76
CA CYS A 119 10.58 -17.77 7.57
C CYS A 119 9.39 -16.91 7.99
N VAL A 120 9.42 -15.62 7.66
CA VAL A 120 8.37 -14.66 7.98
C VAL A 120 7.60 -14.29 6.72
N HIS A 121 6.28 -14.32 6.80
CA HIS A 121 5.37 -13.89 5.74
C HIS A 121 4.68 -12.61 6.14
N ALA A 122 4.61 -11.64 5.23
CA ALA A 122 3.89 -10.39 5.41
C ALA A 122 3.27 -9.92 4.09
N LEU A 123 2.30 -9.02 4.20
CA LEU A 123 1.66 -8.37 3.06
C LEU A 123 1.97 -6.88 3.09
N ALA A 124 2.06 -6.24 1.92
CA ALA A 124 2.23 -4.80 1.79
C ALA A 124 1.28 -4.25 0.73
N LEU A 125 0.52 -3.23 1.05
CA LEU A 125 -0.33 -2.48 0.12
C LEU A 125 0.46 -1.39 -0.62
N ASN A 126 1.49 -0.82 0.02
CA ASN A 126 2.37 0.16 -0.60
C ASN A 126 3.61 -0.49 -1.21
N ASP A 127 4.52 -0.98 -0.37
CA ASP A 127 5.81 -1.48 -0.83
C ASP A 127 6.44 -2.50 0.13
N VAL A 128 7.36 -3.28 -0.44
CA VAL A 128 8.31 -4.09 0.31
C VAL A 128 9.70 -3.53 0.02
N PHE A 129 10.40 -3.08 1.06
CA PHE A 129 11.75 -2.56 0.91
C PHE A 129 12.76 -3.28 1.81
N LEU A 130 14.00 -3.31 1.33
CA LEU A 130 15.16 -3.77 2.07
C LEU A 130 16.03 -2.57 2.39
N PHE A 131 16.53 -2.51 3.62
CA PHE A 131 17.41 -1.42 4.06
C PHE A 131 18.55 -1.94 4.92
N ARG A 132 19.76 -1.36 4.75
CA ARG A 132 20.92 -1.68 5.57
C ARG A 132 20.68 -1.34 7.04
N GLN A 133 21.10 -2.25 7.94
CA GLN A 133 20.95 -2.05 9.39
C GLN A 133 22.13 -1.31 10.02
N THR A 134 23.23 -1.17 9.30
CA THR A 134 24.47 -0.56 9.80
C THR A 134 24.99 0.51 8.83
N ARG A 135 26.13 1.11 9.16
CA ARG A 135 26.85 2.06 8.28
C ARG A 135 27.38 1.42 6.98
N GLN A 136 27.49 0.11 6.92
CA GLN A 136 27.96 -0.59 5.72
C GLN A 136 26.84 -0.61 4.67
N ALA A 137 27.18 -0.29 3.42
CA ALA A 137 26.22 -0.40 2.32
C ALA A 137 25.75 -1.85 2.17
N ALA A 138 24.47 -2.05 1.88
CA ALA A 138 23.94 -3.35 1.53
C ALA A 138 24.56 -3.86 0.22
N LYS A 139 24.72 -5.17 0.10
CA LYS A 139 25.03 -5.86 -1.15
C LYS A 139 23.93 -6.86 -1.43
N ILE A 140 23.22 -6.65 -2.51
CA ILE A 140 22.01 -7.40 -2.83
C ILE A 140 22.11 -7.94 -4.25
N ARG A 141 21.86 -9.25 -4.42
CA ARG A 141 21.64 -9.88 -5.73
C ARG A 141 20.16 -9.81 -6.04
N ILE A 142 19.82 -9.46 -7.26
CA ILE A 142 18.42 -9.37 -7.71
C ILE A 142 18.14 -10.45 -8.76
N GLY A 143 17.18 -11.31 -8.43
CA GLY A 143 16.60 -12.29 -9.33
C GLY A 143 15.18 -11.89 -9.73
N VAL A 144 14.79 -12.18 -10.97
CA VAL A 144 13.43 -12.02 -11.47
C VAL A 144 13.07 -13.26 -12.26
N ASP A 145 11.97 -13.93 -11.92
CA ASP A 145 11.45 -15.15 -12.54
C ASP A 145 12.51 -16.25 -12.64
N GLY A 146 13.22 -16.47 -11.52
CA GLY A 146 14.24 -17.52 -11.41
C GLY A 146 15.57 -17.21 -12.09
N ARG A 147 15.72 -16.02 -12.71
CA ARG A 147 16.96 -15.60 -13.38
C ARG A 147 17.63 -14.46 -12.63
N VAL A 148 18.92 -14.55 -12.37
CA VAL A 148 19.71 -13.43 -11.84
C VAL A 148 19.76 -12.32 -12.89
N ARG A 149 19.19 -11.16 -12.58
CA ARG A 149 19.16 -9.98 -13.45
C ARG A 149 20.26 -8.97 -13.08
N LEU A 150 20.56 -8.86 -11.80
CA LEU A 150 21.64 -8.02 -11.30
C LEU A 150 22.44 -8.83 -10.28
N PRO A 151 23.68 -9.26 -10.59
CA PRO A 151 24.47 -10.10 -9.70
C PRO A 151 24.84 -9.42 -8.38
N GLU A 152 25.07 -8.11 -8.40
CA GLU A 152 25.38 -7.30 -7.23
C GLU A 152 24.88 -5.88 -7.38
N LEU A 153 24.06 -5.43 -6.43
CA LEU A 153 23.69 -4.03 -6.20
C LEU A 153 24.30 -3.59 -4.87
N ILE A 154 25.14 -2.55 -4.88
CA ILE A 154 25.66 -1.90 -3.67
C ILE A 154 24.86 -0.62 -3.47
N CYS A 155 24.14 -0.52 -2.33
CA CYS A 155 23.15 0.53 -2.09
C CYS A 155 22.87 0.71 -0.60
N ASP A 156 22.01 1.65 -0.25
CA ASP A 156 21.42 1.70 1.09
C ASP A 156 20.26 0.70 1.20
N GLY A 157 19.56 0.45 0.09
CA GLY A 157 18.44 -0.47 0.02
C GLY A 157 17.86 -0.62 -1.38
N VAL A 158 16.76 -1.36 -1.49
CA VAL A 158 15.99 -1.57 -2.71
C VAL A 158 14.55 -1.85 -2.35
N LEU A 159 13.62 -1.42 -3.17
CA LEU A 159 12.20 -1.66 -2.95
C LEU A 159 11.47 -2.18 -4.18
N ILE A 160 10.37 -2.88 -3.94
CA ILE A 160 9.29 -3.18 -4.89
C ILE A 160 8.04 -2.50 -4.37
N SER A 161 7.39 -1.72 -5.23
CA SER A 161 6.13 -1.05 -4.89
C SER A 161 4.95 -1.62 -5.69
N THR A 162 3.76 -1.51 -5.13
CA THR A 162 2.51 -1.61 -5.88
C THR A 162 2.30 -0.34 -6.72
N PRO A 163 1.38 -0.34 -7.69
CA PRO A 163 0.96 0.90 -8.34
C PRO A 163 0.43 1.95 -7.35
N ALA A 164 -0.37 1.56 -6.36
CA ALA A 164 -0.89 2.46 -5.32
C ALA A 164 0.24 3.04 -4.46
N GLY A 165 1.21 2.22 -4.05
CA GLY A 165 2.38 2.64 -3.28
C GLY A 165 3.44 3.38 -4.10
N SER A 166 3.29 3.47 -5.44
CA SER A 166 4.28 4.15 -6.29
C SER A 166 4.43 5.64 -5.97
N THR A 167 3.44 6.26 -5.34
CA THR A 167 3.43 7.64 -4.85
C THR A 167 3.91 7.78 -3.39
N ALA A 168 4.18 6.66 -2.70
CA ALA A 168 4.68 6.63 -1.32
C ALA A 168 6.22 6.61 -1.27
N TYR A 169 6.84 5.67 -0.56
CA TYR A 169 8.29 5.61 -0.42
C TYR A 169 9.02 5.44 -1.76
N ASN A 170 8.41 4.74 -2.71
CA ASN A 170 8.94 4.63 -4.07
C ASN A 170 9.23 5.99 -4.70
N LEU A 171 8.31 6.96 -4.57
CA LEU A 171 8.49 8.32 -5.10
C LEU A 171 9.66 9.04 -4.39
N SER A 172 9.74 8.92 -3.06
CA SER A 172 10.85 9.46 -2.27
C SER A 172 12.21 8.85 -2.63
N ALA A 173 12.21 7.59 -3.09
CA ALA A 173 13.40 6.92 -3.62
C ALA A 173 13.66 7.24 -5.10
N HIS A 174 12.95 8.20 -5.69
CA HIS A 174 13.00 8.59 -7.09
C HIS A 174 12.59 7.49 -8.08
N GLY A 175 11.72 6.58 -7.64
CA GLY A 175 11.09 5.60 -8.50
C GLY A 175 9.96 6.21 -9.35
N PRO A 176 9.58 5.55 -10.44
CA PRO A 176 8.51 6.03 -11.30
C PRO A 176 7.14 5.88 -10.64
N ILE A 177 6.27 6.85 -10.86
CA ILE A 177 4.84 6.73 -10.54
C ILE A 177 4.20 5.83 -11.60
N VAL A 178 3.37 4.88 -11.16
CA VAL A 178 2.73 3.88 -12.02
C VAL A 178 1.22 3.97 -11.89
N PRO A 179 0.48 4.18 -12.99
CA PRO A 179 -0.97 4.13 -12.99
C PRO A 179 -1.52 2.79 -12.49
N LEU A 180 -2.63 2.77 -11.75
CA LEU A 180 -3.23 1.54 -11.21
C LEU A 180 -3.50 0.48 -12.28
N SER A 181 -3.90 0.91 -13.48
CA SER A 181 -4.24 0.03 -14.59
C SER A 181 -3.04 -0.52 -15.37
N ALA A 182 -1.80 -0.08 -15.06
CA ALA A 182 -0.62 -0.44 -15.85
C ALA A 182 -0.16 -1.89 -15.66
N ASN A 183 -0.59 -2.57 -14.60
CA ASN A 183 -0.15 -3.92 -14.24
C ASN A 183 1.38 -4.05 -14.17
N LEU A 184 2.04 -3.06 -13.59
CA LEU A 184 3.48 -2.99 -13.42
C LEU A 184 3.85 -2.80 -11.95
N LEU A 185 5.01 -3.32 -11.57
CA LEU A 185 5.61 -3.14 -10.25
C LEU A 185 6.93 -2.37 -10.42
N PRO A 186 7.08 -1.17 -9.85
CA PRO A 186 8.37 -0.49 -9.78
C PRO A 186 9.35 -1.27 -8.89
N LEU A 187 10.54 -1.53 -9.41
CA LEU A 187 11.71 -1.99 -8.68
C LEU A 187 12.70 -0.84 -8.61
N THR A 188 12.88 -0.25 -7.45
CA THR A 188 13.62 1.01 -7.27
C THR A 188 14.76 0.84 -6.28
N PRO A 189 16.01 1.21 -6.64
CA PRO A 189 17.12 1.22 -5.69
C PRO A 189 17.06 2.45 -4.78
N ILE A 190 17.49 2.29 -3.54
CA ILE A 190 17.65 3.38 -2.57
C ILE A 190 19.13 3.72 -2.50
N SER A 191 19.50 4.92 -2.93
CA SER A 191 20.88 5.43 -2.91
C SER A 191 21.90 4.45 -3.52
N ALA A 192 21.68 4.02 -4.78
CA ALA A 192 22.57 3.06 -5.46
C ALA A 192 23.98 3.62 -5.62
N PHE A 193 24.99 2.91 -5.07
CA PHE A 193 26.40 3.22 -5.22
C PHE A 193 27.01 2.52 -6.45
N ARG A 194 26.66 1.25 -6.67
CA ARG A 194 27.06 0.46 -7.85
C ARG A 194 25.94 -0.51 -8.23
N PRO A 195 25.55 -0.60 -9.50
CA PRO A 195 25.89 0.29 -10.61
C PRO A 195 25.26 1.69 -10.46
N ARG A 196 26.02 2.76 -10.57
CA ARG A 196 25.55 4.15 -10.32
C ARG A 196 24.47 4.64 -11.29
N ARG A 197 24.42 4.07 -12.51
CA ARG A 197 23.47 4.47 -13.56
C ARG A 197 22.20 3.65 -13.56
N TRP A 198 22.14 2.59 -12.76
CA TRP A 198 20.94 1.79 -12.68
C TRP A 198 19.88 2.53 -11.86
N ARG A 199 18.74 2.78 -12.48
CA ARG A 199 17.62 3.52 -11.89
C ARG A 199 16.47 2.65 -11.45
N GLY A 200 16.63 1.33 -11.55
CA GLY A 200 15.57 0.38 -11.28
C GLY A 200 15.00 -0.21 -12.56
N ALA A 201 13.84 -0.84 -12.44
CA ALA A 201 13.14 -1.47 -13.54
C ALA A 201 11.62 -1.39 -13.30
N LEU A 202 10.85 -1.44 -14.37
CA LEU A 202 9.41 -1.72 -14.32
C LEU A 202 9.22 -3.20 -14.65
N LEU A 203 8.57 -3.94 -13.77
CA LEU A 203 8.33 -5.37 -13.91
C LEU A 203 6.85 -5.62 -14.14
N PRO A 204 6.47 -6.66 -14.91
CA PRO A 204 5.07 -7.10 -14.94
C PRO A 204 4.58 -7.45 -13.52
N SER A 205 3.32 -7.17 -13.23
CA SER A 205 2.72 -7.49 -11.91
C SER A 205 2.73 -8.99 -11.59
N THR A 206 2.91 -9.85 -12.59
CA THR A 206 3.08 -11.30 -12.43
C THR A 206 4.51 -11.73 -12.07
N ALA A 207 5.46 -10.80 -12.06
CA ALA A 207 6.87 -11.10 -11.79
C ALA A 207 7.07 -11.60 -10.35
N ARG A 208 7.98 -12.56 -10.20
CA ARG A 208 8.48 -13.03 -8.91
C ARG A 208 9.89 -12.50 -8.71
N VAL A 209 10.05 -11.64 -7.73
CA VAL A 209 11.34 -11.01 -7.41
C VAL A 209 11.96 -11.71 -6.22
N ARG A 210 13.27 -11.95 -6.30
CA ARG A 210 14.06 -12.48 -5.21
C ARG A 210 15.27 -11.57 -4.97
N PHE A 211 15.44 -11.17 -3.73
CA PHE A 211 16.63 -10.51 -3.22
C PHE A 211 17.42 -11.49 -2.37
N ASP A 212 18.69 -11.73 -2.72
CA ASP A 212 19.64 -12.47 -1.88
C ASP A 212 20.64 -11.46 -1.31
N ILE A 213 20.80 -11.44 0.00
CA ILE A 213 21.72 -10.56 0.68
C ILE A 213 23.11 -11.20 0.67
N LEU A 214 24.10 -10.44 0.18
CA LEU A 214 25.47 -10.87 0.09
C LEU A 214 26.26 -10.33 1.29
N GLU A 215 27.19 -11.14 1.82
CA GLU A 215 28.02 -10.79 2.98
C GLU A 215 27.18 -10.43 4.24
N THR A 216 26.18 -11.24 4.56
CA THR A 216 25.18 -11.00 5.62
C THR A 216 25.80 -10.67 6.98
N ASP A 217 26.87 -11.38 7.41
CA ASP A 217 27.56 -11.13 8.68
C ASP A 217 28.15 -9.73 8.77
N LYS A 218 28.61 -9.18 7.66
CA LYS A 218 29.23 -7.86 7.58
C LYS A 218 28.25 -6.75 7.25
N ARG A 219 27.18 -7.09 6.53
CA ARG A 219 26.22 -6.16 5.90
C ARG A 219 24.78 -6.58 6.18
N PRO A 220 24.38 -6.59 7.46
CA PRO A 220 23.02 -7.01 7.81
C PRO A 220 21.98 -6.07 7.19
N VAL A 221 20.89 -6.65 6.74
CA VAL A 221 19.78 -5.98 6.07
C VAL A 221 18.47 -6.35 6.74
N ALA A 222 17.59 -5.37 6.92
CA ALA A 222 16.20 -5.58 7.29
C ALA A 222 15.31 -5.52 6.05
N ALA A 223 14.23 -6.29 6.07
CA ALA A 223 13.13 -6.21 5.11
C ALA A 223 11.89 -5.68 5.80
N VAL A 224 11.16 -4.80 5.13
CA VAL A 224 9.95 -4.20 5.66
C VAL A 224 8.83 -4.33 4.63
N ALA A 225 7.68 -4.80 5.07
CA ALA A 225 6.43 -4.82 4.29
C ALA A 225 5.43 -3.89 4.99
N ASP A 226 5.19 -2.71 4.42
CA ASP A 226 4.48 -1.58 5.01
C ASP A 226 5.02 -1.26 6.43
N PHE A 227 4.41 -1.82 7.49
CA PHE A 227 4.83 -1.63 8.88
C PHE A 227 5.43 -2.89 9.54
N THR A 228 5.55 -4.01 8.81
CA THR A 228 6.13 -5.25 9.33
C THR A 228 7.62 -5.33 9.01
N GLU A 229 8.47 -5.12 10.01
CA GLU A 229 9.94 -5.21 9.89
C GLU A 229 10.44 -6.61 10.26
N VAL A 230 11.34 -7.17 9.43
CA VAL A 230 12.08 -8.42 9.67
C VAL A 230 13.56 -8.12 9.55
N ARG A 231 14.30 -8.34 10.63
CA ARG A 231 15.73 -8.05 10.68
C ARG A 231 16.58 -9.26 10.27
N ASP A 232 17.84 -8.99 9.94
CA ASP A 232 18.89 -9.99 9.65
C ASP A 232 18.47 -11.00 8.58
N VAL A 233 17.84 -10.48 7.51
CA VAL A 233 17.37 -11.33 6.41
C VAL A 233 18.54 -11.78 5.51
N ILE A 234 18.47 -13.03 5.04
CA ILE A 234 19.42 -13.58 4.04
C ILE A 234 18.82 -13.63 2.65
N SER A 235 17.48 -13.76 2.56
CA SER A 235 16.76 -13.67 1.29
C SER A 235 15.34 -13.20 1.48
N VAL A 236 14.80 -12.51 0.46
CA VAL A 236 13.42 -12.05 0.43
C VAL A 236 12.82 -12.35 -0.93
N GLU A 237 11.68 -13.05 -0.94
CA GLU A 237 10.88 -13.30 -2.14
C GLU A 237 9.64 -12.42 -2.11
N ILE A 238 9.34 -11.79 -3.25
CA ILE A 238 8.23 -10.84 -3.39
C ILE A 238 7.44 -11.16 -4.66
N SER A 239 6.12 -11.15 -4.53
CA SER A 239 5.18 -11.25 -5.66
C SER A 239 3.88 -10.58 -5.33
N GLU A 240 3.11 -10.15 -6.32
CA GLU A 240 1.74 -9.65 -6.10
C GLU A 240 0.83 -10.81 -5.67
N ALA A 241 0.02 -10.61 -4.64
CA ALA A 241 -0.96 -11.56 -4.14
C ALA A 241 -2.34 -11.28 -4.76
N ARG A 242 -2.51 -11.61 -6.05
CA ARG A 242 -3.72 -11.31 -6.84
C ARG A 242 -5.00 -11.93 -6.33
N GLU A 243 -4.91 -13.01 -5.57
CA GLU A 243 -6.04 -13.67 -4.92
C GLU A 243 -6.56 -12.89 -3.69
N LEU A 244 -5.79 -11.92 -3.22
CA LEU A 244 -6.17 -11.01 -2.15
C LEU A 244 -6.38 -9.61 -2.70
N HIS A 245 -7.36 -8.91 -2.17
CA HIS A 245 -7.57 -7.50 -2.46
C HIS A 245 -8.27 -6.82 -1.29
N THR A 246 -8.20 -5.51 -1.28
CA THR A 246 -9.05 -4.63 -0.49
C THR A 246 -9.68 -3.59 -1.41
N THR A 247 -10.86 -3.11 -1.03
CA THR A 247 -11.64 -2.17 -1.82
C THR A 247 -11.66 -0.83 -1.12
N VAL A 248 -11.27 0.22 -1.83
CA VAL A 248 -11.28 1.60 -1.34
C VAL A 248 -12.29 2.41 -2.13
N LEU A 249 -13.07 3.22 -1.42
CA LEU A 249 -14.09 4.09 -1.99
C LEU A 249 -13.63 5.55 -1.98
N PHE A 250 -13.79 6.22 -3.11
CA PHE A 250 -13.44 7.63 -3.29
C PHE A 250 -14.65 8.44 -3.78
N ASP A 251 -14.75 9.68 -3.35
CA ASP A 251 -15.72 10.62 -3.88
C ASP A 251 -15.60 10.78 -5.41
N PRO A 252 -16.69 11.07 -6.12
CA PRO A 252 -16.65 11.37 -7.54
C PRO A 252 -15.63 12.48 -7.87
N GLY A 253 -14.80 12.25 -8.89
CA GLY A 253 -13.73 13.16 -9.28
C GLY A 253 -12.49 13.16 -8.37
N GLN A 254 -12.47 12.32 -7.34
CA GLN A 254 -11.34 12.16 -6.40
C GLN A 254 -10.75 10.76 -6.43
N SER A 255 -10.92 10.04 -7.54
CA SER A 255 -10.45 8.65 -7.65
C SER A 255 -8.95 8.53 -7.43
N LEU A 256 -8.52 7.40 -6.91
CA LEU A 256 -7.09 7.12 -6.71
C LEU A 256 -6.31 7.20 -8.04
N SER A 257 -6.93 6.81 -9.15
CA SER A 257 -6.32 6.92 -10.49
C SER A 257 -6.03 8.36 -10.87
N GLU A 258 -6.97 9.29 -10.63
CA GLU A 258 -6.78 10.72 -10.89
C GLU A 258 -5.69 11.32 -9.99
N ARG A 259 -5.66 10.94 -8.72
CA ARG A 259 -4.60 11.37 -7.78
C ARG A 259 -3.21 10.93 -8.22
N ILE A 260 -3.08 9.66 -8.63
CA ILE A 260 -1.81 9.11 -9.16
C ILE A 260 -1.38 9.84 -10.44
N ILE A 261 -2.33 10.22 -11.29
CA ILE A 261 -2.03 11.02 -12.49
C ILE A 261 -1.61 12.43 -12.09
N ALA A 262 -2.37 13.09 -11.23
CA ALA A 262 -2.07 14.47 -10.79
C ALA A 262 -0.70 14.57 -10.13
N GLU A 263 -0.29 13.58 -9.31
CA GLU A 263 1.00 13.55 -8.63
C GLU A 263 2.19 13.59 -9.61
N GLN A 264 2.03 13.05 -10.83
CA GLN A 264 3.08 13.09 -11.86
C GLN A 264 3.36 14.49 -12.38
N PHE A 265 2.45 15.44 -12.14
CA PHE A 265 2.57 16.84 -12.60
C PHE A 265 2.80 17.82 -11.44
N THR A 266 2.93 17.31 -10.22
CA THR A 266 3.26 18.12 -9.03
C THR A 266 4.78 18.31 -8.99
N ALA A 267 5.25 19.58 -8.87
CA ALA A 267 6.66 19.95 -8.88
C ALA A 267 7.27 19.90 -7.48
#